data_3187a258f5b4e8931a3fabfb1a481f51
#
_entry.id   3187a258f5b4e8931a3fabfb1a481f51
#
_cell.length_a   1.000
_cell.length_b   1.000
_cell.length_c   1.000
_cell.angle_alpha   90.00
_cell.angle_beta   90.00
_cell.angle_gamma   90.00
#
_symmetry.space_group_name_H-M   'P 1'
#
loop_
_entity.id
_entity.type
_entity.pdbx_description
1 polymer ?
#
loop_
_entity_poly.entity_id
_entity_poly.type
_entity_poly.pdbx_seq_one_letter_code
_entity_poly.pdbx_strand_id
1 'polypeptide(L)'
;MKVGKVSQTVLKRSLLKPLQFHREESMFPPSVEEMCYGIKTGEGEEVLSSTAVLYGNEKDLGVFALAQAANDLATRGAVPVAAAVYIMLPPYAYESRLKAMIEYVERAGSAHGIQIICAKAETSPAINQAIVYVNGMGVLKKEELLRSCMGKPGQDIVLLKWIALEGTLRVMREKEEELSRRFIPAFLNPIRQMEGELFSVDELQTAKKAGVSAMHQITEGGILAALWEMAESSGVGIEVDLKKMAIRQETVEIC
;
A
#
# COMPACT_ATOMS: atom_id res chain seq x y z
N MET A 1 -0.44 17.27 19.75
CA MET A 1 -1.76 17.85 19.38
C MET A 1 -2.78 17.50 20.46
N LYS A 2 -3.87 18.27 20.57
CA LYS A 2 -4.99 17.94 21.49
C LYS A 2 -5.82 16.78 20.94
N VAL A 3 -6.48 16.04 21.83
CA VAL A 3 -7.41 14.97 21.45
C VAL A 3 -8.57 15.52 20.63
N GLY A 4 -9.04 14.78 19.66
CA GLY A 4 -10.11 15.12 18.73
C GLY A 4 -9.62 15.59 17.36
N LYS A 5 -10.48 16.26 16.62
CA LYS A 5 -10.18 16.77 15.29
C LYS A 5 -8.99 17.72 15.31
N VAL A 6 -8.03 17.50 14.44
CA VAL A 6 -6.88 18.40 14.25
C VAL A 6 -7.39 19.78 13.77
N SER A 7 -6.83 20.86 14.32
CA SER A 7 -7.27 22.22 13.97
C SER A 7 -7.07 22.51 12.47
N GLN A 8 -7.94 23.32 11.88
CA GLN A 8 -7.86 23.68 10.46
C GLN A 8 -6.52 24.28 10.08
N THR A 9 -5.91 25.09 10.94
CA THR A 9 -4.58 25.69 10.71
C THR A 9 -3.51 24.61 10.57
N VAL A 10 -3.52 23.59 11.44
CA VAL A 10 -2.58 22.47 11.38
C VAL A 10 -2.86 21.60 10.14
N LEU A 11 -4.15 21.31 9.86
CA LEU A 11 -4.52 20.56 8.64
C LEU A 11 -4.00 21.26 7.39
N LYS A 12 -4.23 22.56 7.23
CA LYS A 12 -3.78 23.31 6.04
C LYS A 12 -2.25 23.28 5.87
N ARG A 13 -1.48 23.55 6.94
CA ARG A 13 -0.01 23.67 6.83
C ARG A 13 0.74 22.34 6.86
N SER A 14 0.24 21.31 7.56
CA SER A 14 0.99 20.11 7.88
C SER A 14 0.43 18.84 7.23
N LEU A 15 -0.82 18.88 6.75
CA LEU A 15 -1.45 17.78 6.05
C LEU A 15 -1.65 18.11 4.56
N LEU A 16 -2.28 19.27 4.25
CA LEU A 16 -2.65 19.59 2.86
C LEU A 16 -1.52 20.26 2.06
N LYS A 17 -0.73 21.15 2.71
CA LYS A 17 0.37 21.85 2.02
C LYS A 17 1.42 20.93 1.38
N PRO A 18 1.77 19.76 1.94
CA PRO A 18 2.68 18.80 1.29
C PRO A 18 2.11 18.15 0.03
N LEU A 19 0.80 18.10 -0.14
CA LEU A 19 0.14 17.44 -1.28
C LEU A 19 0.24 18.34 -2.52
N GLN A 20 1.23 18.09 -3.37
CA GLN A 20 1.54 18.92 -4.54
C GLN A 20 1.29 18.20 -5.87
N PHE A 21 1.25 16.86 -5.86
CA PHE A 21 1.02 16.10 -7.07
C PHE A 21 -0.46 16.15 -7.48
N HIS A 22 -0.72 16.40 -8.77
CA HIS A 22 -2.06 16.50 -9.34
C HIS A 22 -2.21 15.64 -10.59
N ARG A 23 -3.41 15.08 -10.75
CA ARG A 23 -3.84 14.32 -11.93
C ARG A 23 -5.07 14.95 -12.57
N GLU A 24 -5.23 14.74 -13.86
CA GLU A 24 -6.39 15.26 -14.63
C GLU A 24 -7.71 14.61 -14.21
N GLU A 25 -7.65 13.37 -13.72
CA GLU A 25 -8.81 12.63 -13.24
C GLU A 25 -9.34 13.20 -11.91
N SER A 26 -8.55 13.90 -11.13
CA SER A 26 -9.02 14.54 -9.89
C SER A 26 -9.99 15.67 -10.20
N MET A 27 -11.19 15.61 -9.60
CA MET A 27 -12.23 16.62 -9.85
C MET A 27 -11.92 17.95 -9.16
N PHE A 28 -11.28 17.89 -7.98
CA PHE A 28 -10.86 19.07 -7.21
C PHE A 28 -9.73 18.71 -6.25
N PRO A 29 -8.90 19.70 -5.87
CA PRO A 29 -7.78 19.45 -4.94
C PRO A 29 -8.29 19.14 -3.53
N PRO A 30 -7.50 18.43 -2.69
CA PRO A 30 -7.84 18.20 -1.29
C PRO A 30 -7.92 19.52 -0.52
N SER A 31 -8.99 19.71 0.24
CA SER A 31 -9.23 20.91 1.05
C SER A 31 -9.80 20.57 2.41
N VAL A 32 -9.84 21.53 3.34
CA VAL A 32 -10.51 21.35 4.64
C VAL A 32 -12.00 21.71 4.56
N GLU A 33 -12.39 22.41 3.53
CA GLU A 33 -13.75 22.87 3.27
C GLU A 33 -14.59 21.82 2.52
N GLU A 34 -13.96 21.04 1.63
CA GLU A 34 -14.65 19.98 0.88
C GLU A 34 -14.70 18.68 1.68
N MET A 35 -15.91 18.16 1.81
CA MET A 35 -16.16 16.89 2.52
C MET A 35 -16.15 15.67 1.59
N CYS A 36 -16.30 15.89 0.30
CA CYS A 36 -16.30 14.87 -0.74
C CYS A 36 -15.07 14.99 -1.64
N TYR A 37 -14.75 13.93 -2.30
CA TYR A 37 -13.70 13.85 -3.32
C TYR A 37 -14.18 12.96 -4.46
N GLY A 38 -13.59 13.12 -5.63
CA GLY A 38 -14.02 12.37 -6.81
C GLY A 38 -12.97 12.31 -7.89
N ILE A 39 -13.12 11.32 -8.75
CA ILE A 39 -12.33 11.15 -9.97
C ILE A 39 -13.22 11.12 -11.19
N LYS A 40 -12.71 11.63 -12.29
CA LYS A 40 -13.34 11.54 -13.61
C LYS A 40 -12.93 10.22 -14.24
N THR A 41 -13.83 9.61 -15.00
CA THR A 41 -13.56 8.42 -15.81
C THR A 41 -13.89 8.68 -17.27
N GLY A 42 -13.22 7.97 -18.16
CA GLY A 42 -13.53 7.94 -19.57
C GLY A 42 -14.78 7.10 -19.88
N GLU A 43 -15.25 7.18 -21.11
CA GLU A 43 -16.34 6.33 -21.59
C GLU A 43 -15.90 4.85 -21.62
N GLY A 44 -16.71 3.96 -21.05
CA GLY A 44 -16.40 2.53 -20.94
C GLY A 44 -15.39 2.15 -19.85
N GLU A 45 -14.98 3.10 -19.01
CA GLU A 45 -14.14 2.85 -17.85
C GLU A 45 -14.97 2.63 -16.59
N GLU A 46 -14.44 1.77 -15.71
CA GLU A 46 -14.96 1.51 -14.37
C GLU A 46 -13.94 1.95 -13.31
N VAL A 47 -14.43 2.31 -12.13
CA VAL A 47 -13.62 2.63 -10.96
C VAL A 47 -13.65 1.46 -10.02
N LEU A 48 -12.46 0.98 -9.65
CA LEU A 48 -12.28 0.06 -8.52
C LEU A 48 -11.72 0.81 -7.32
N SER A 49 -12.07 0.32 -6.15
CA SER A 49 -11.54 0.84 -4.88
C SER A 49 -11.01 -0.31 -4.04
N SER A 50 -9.86 -0.09 -3.44
CA SER A 50 -9.26 -1.00 -2.45
C SER A 50 -8.87 -0.23 -1.19
N THR A 51 -8.90 -0.92 -0.06
CA THR A 51 -8.68 -0.33 1.25
C THR A 51 -7.60 -1.08 2.00
N ALA A 52 -6.62 -0.33 2.52
CA ALA A 52 -5.61 -0.84 3.43
C ALA A 52 -5.63 -0.09 4.76
N VAL A 53 -5.49 -0.82 5.86
CA VAL A 53 -5.43 -0.26 7.21
C VAL A 53 -4.21 -0.83 7.91
N LEU A 54 -3.29 0.05 8.28
CA LEU A 54 -2.08 -0.33 9.01
C LEU A 54 -1.96 0.45 10.31
N TYR A 55 -1.32 -0.17 11.29
CA TYR A 55 -1.01 0.44 12.58
C TYR A 55 0.47 0.24 12.92
N GLY A 56 1.03 1.19 13.64
CA GLY A 56 2.44 1.18 14.01
C GLY A 56 2.96 2.54 14.43
N ASN A 57 4.26 2.60 14.69
CA ASN A 57 4.93 3.83 15.10
C ASN A 57 5.82 4.43 13.99
N GLU A 58 5.97 3.77 12.88
CA GLU A 58 6.79 4.18 11.75
C GLU A 58 6.21 5.44 11.08
N LYS A 59 7.08 6.35 10.65
CA LYS A 59 6.66 7.58 9.95
C LYS A 59 6.21 7.30 8.51
N ASP A 60 6.72 6.24 7.91
CA ASP A 60 6.42 5.77 6.55
C ASP A 60 5.28 4.73 6.50
N LEU A 61 4.57 4.50 7.61
CA LEU A 61 3.44 3.56 7.71
C LEU A 61 2.42 3.74 6.57
N GLY A 62 2.16 4.99 6.17
CA GLY A 62 1.25 5.30 5.08
C GLY A 62 1.75 4.88 3.69
N VAL A 63 3.07 4.72 3.51
CA VAL A 63 3.63 4.20 2.26
C VAL A 63 3.27 2.74 2.07
N PHE A 64 3.38 1.93 3.14
CA PHE A 64 2.97 0.52 3.11
C PHE A 64 1.47 0.37 2.81
N ALA A 65 0.62 1.17 3.46
CA ALA A 65 -0.82 1.15 3.21
C ALA A 65 -1.16 1.58 1.76
N LEU A 66 -0.47 2.59 1.24
CA LEU A 66 -0.65 3.04 -0.14
C LEU A 66 -0.19 1.97 -1.14
N ALA A 67 0.94 1.33 -0.88
CA ALA A 67 1.44 0.24 -1.71
C ALA A 67 0.48 -0.96 -1.72
N GLN A 68 -0.05 -1.37 -0.56
CA GLN A 68 -1.06 -2.42 -0.48
C GLN A 68 -2.29 -2.09 -1.32
N ALA A 69 -2.88 -0.91 -1.14
CA ALA A 69 -4.07 -0.51 -1.89
C ALA A 69 -3.81 -0.43 -3.41
N ALA A 70 -2.64 0.11 -3.81
CA ALA A 70 -2.26 0.23 -5.21
C ALA A 70 -2.01 -1.13 -5.87
N ASN A 71 -1.27 -2.02 -5.20
CA ASN A 71 -1.00 -3.36 -5.70
C ASN A 71 -2.30 -4.18 -5.83
N ASP A 72 -3.20 -4.07 -4.86
CA ASP A 72 -4.48 -4.76 -4.88
C ASP A 72 -5.33 -4.33 -6.10
N LEU A 73 -5.41 -3.04 -6.37
CA LEU A 73 -6.03 -2.50 -7.58
C LEU A 73 -5.37 -3.05 -8.85
N ALA A 74 -4.03 -3.06 -8.89
CA ALA A 74 -3.28 -3.53 -10.04
C ALA A 74 -3.46 -5.05 -10.28
N THR A 75 -3.68 -5.87 -9.23
CA THR A 75 -4.04 -7.30 -9.39
C THR A 75 -5.38 -7.50 -10.07
N ARG A 76 -6.26 -6.49 -10.07
CA ARG A 76 -7.54 -6.49 -10.82
C ARG A 76 -7.39 -5.93 -12.23
N GLY A 77 -6.19 -5.54 -12.64
CA GLY A 77 -5.91 -4.93 -13.91
C GLY A 77 -6.16 -3.42 -13.95
N ALA A 78 -6.57 -2.81 -12.83
CA ALA A 78 -6.78 -1.37 -12.74
C ALA A 78 -5.45 -0.61 -12.66
N VAL A 79 -5.44 0.61 -13.17
CA VAL A 79 -4.36 1.58 -12.98
C VAL A 79 -4.71 2.43 -11.77
N PRO A 80 -3.95 2.37 -10.66
CA PRO A 80 -4.16 3.25 -9.52
C PRO A 80 -3.95 4.70 -9.93
N VAL A 81 -4.90 5.58 -9.60
CA VAL A 81 -4.83 7.01 -9.99
C VAL A 81 -4.98 7.96 -8.82
N ALA A 82 -5.69 7.54 -7.76
CA ALA A 82 -5.98 8.40 -6.64
C ALA A 82 -6.04 7.63 -5.32
N ALA A 83 -5.83 8.33 -4.21
CA ALA A 83 -6.04 7.78 -2.88
C ALA A 83 -6.61 8.81 -1.90
N ALA A 84 -7.45 8.35 -0.97
CA ALA A 84 -7.85 9.07 0.21
C ALA A 84 -7.11 8.52 1.42
N VAL A 85 -6.55 9.40 2.25
CA VAL A 85 -5.73 9.02 3.41
C VAL A 85 -6.36 9.57 4.69
N TYR A 86 -6.50 8.70 5.68
CA TYR A 86 -6.92 9.08 7.02
C TYR A 86 -5.88 8.63 8.05
N ILE A 87 -5.39 9.58 8.85
CA ILE A 87 -4.35 9.33 9.86
C ILE A 87 -4.93 9.57 11.25
N MET A 88 -5.03 8.53 12.05
CA MET A 88 -5.38 8.62 13.47
C MET A 88 -4.11 8.51 14.30
N LEU A 89 -3.88 9.48 15.17
CA LEU A 89 -2.70 9.55 16.04
C LEU A 89 -3.08 9.36 17.51
N PRO A 90 -2.18 8.78 18.32
CA PRO A 90 -2.40 8.72 19.78
C PRO A 90 -2.40 10.12 20.40
N PRO A 91 -2.92 10.26 21.64
CA PRO A 91 -2.94 11.53 22.34
C PRO A 91 -1.56 12.18 22.41
N TYR A 92 -1.53 13.50 22.33
CA TYR A 92 -0.30 14.31 22.43
C TYR A 92 0.74 14.08 21.34
N ALA A 93 0.40 13.40 20.27
CA ALA A 93 1.29 13.27 19.11
C ALA A 93 1.72 14.66 18.59
N TYR A 94 2.97 14.79 18.22
CA TYR A 94 3.52 16.03 17.66
C TYR A 94 3.01 16.27 16.24
N GLU A 95 2.79 17.53 15.90
CA GLU A 95 2.42 17.94 14.54
C GLU A 95 3.50 17.52 13.51
N SER A 96 4.77 17.57 13.89
CA SER A 96 5.89 17.14 13.04
C SER A 96 5.78 15.69 12.60
N ARG A 97 5.20 14.82 13.44
CA ARG A 97 4.95 13.42 13.06
C ARG A 97 3.88 13.32 11.98
N LEU A 98 2.74 14.03 12.14
CA LEU A 98 1.70 14.08 11.12
C LEU A 98 2.24 14.58 9.79
N LYS A 99 3.02 15.69 9.82
CA LYS A 99 3.64 16.25 8.63
C LYS A 99 4.57 15.26 7.94
N ALA A 100 5.46 14.60 8.69
CA ALA A 100 6.36 13.60 8.13
C ALA A 100 5.59 12.43 7.49
N MET A 101 4.55 11.92 8.15
CA MET A 101 3.74 10.82 7.63
C MET A 101 3.11 11.16 6.29
N ILE A 102 2.51 12.34 6.14
CA ILE A 102 1.88 12.72 4.88
C ILE A 102 2.91 13.06 3.78
N GLU A 103 4.08 13.61 4.13
CA GLU A 103 5.18 13.84 3.18
C GLU A 103 5.72 12.52 2.60
N TYR A 104 5.81 11.46 3.39
CA TYR A 104 6.18 10.13 2.89
C TYR A 104 5.13 9.58 1.92
N VAL A 105 3.85 9.67 2.28
CA VAL A 105 2.73 9.22 1.42
C VAL A 105 2.70 10.00 0.10
N GLU A 106 2.82 11.34 0.16
CA GLU A 106 2.82 12.18 -1.05
C GLU A 106 3.97 11.85 -1.98
N ARG A 107 5.18 11.67 -1.43
CA ARG A 107 6.36 11.28 -2.22
C ARG A 107 6.15 9.94 -2.91
N ALA A 108 5.64 8.94 -2.18
CA ALA A 108 5.36 7.62 -2.75
C ALA A 108 4.25 7.70 -3.80
N GLY A 109 3.15 8.40 -3.51
CA GLY A 109 2.06 8.60 -4.45
C GLY A 109 2.51 9.29 -5.74
N SER A 110 3.24 10.38 -5.61
CA SER A 110 3.80 11.12 -6.76
C SER A 110 4.72 10.25 -7.61
N ALA A 111 5.61 9.46 -6.98
CA ALA A 111 6.52 8.57 -7.68
C ALA A 111 5.81 7.48 -8.50
N HIS A 112 4.62 7.06 -8.07
CA HIS A 112 3.82 6.02 -8.71
C HIS A 112 2.57 6.55 -9.42
N GLY A 113 2.47 7.86 -9.63
CA GLY A 113 1.37 8.49 -10.35
C GLY A 113 0.02 8.45 -9.63
N ILE A 114 0.01 8.32 -8.29
CA ILE A 114 -1.19 8.26 -7.46
C ILE A 114 -1.37 9.59 -6.73
N GLN A 115 -2.42 10.33 -7.07
CA GLN A 115 -2.72 11.59 -6.37
C GLN A 115 -3.44 11.35 -5.05
N ILE A 116 -3.00 12.04 -4.00
CA ILE A 116 -3.73 12.07 -2.73
C ILE A 116 -4.85 13.12 -2.84
N ILE A 117 -6.07 12.68 -3.14
CA ILE A 117 -7.23 13.55 -3.39
C ILE A 117 -8.02 13.88 -2.12
N CYS A 118 -7.74 13.20 -1.02
CA CYS A 118 -8.32 13.50 0.29
C CYS A 118 -7.30 13.14 1.38
N ALA A 119 -7.13 14.03 2.34
CA ALA A 119 -6.35 13.74 3.53
C ALA A 119 -7.09 14.27 4.78
N LYS A 120 -7.26 13.39 5.77
CA LYS A 120 -7.88 13.72 7.07
C LYS A 120 -7.00 13.22 8.19
N ALA A 121 -7.04 13.91 9.34
CA ALA A 121 -6.33 13.48 10.53
C ALA A 121 -7.08 13.85 11.80
N GLU A 122 -6.96 12.97 12.81
CA GLU A 122 -7.42 13.23 14.16
C GLU A 122 -6.49 12.61 15.20
N THR A 123 -6.68 12.97 16.46
CA THR A 123 -6.04 12.34 17.62
C THR A 123 -7.10 11.71 18.52
N SER A 124 -6.87 10.45 18.92
CA SER A 124 -7.83 9.68 19.72
C SER A 124 -7.17 9.05 20.96
N PRO A 125 -7.83 9.11 22.13
CA PRO A 125 -7.37 8.40 23.32
C PRO A 125 -7.63 6.89 23.26
N ALA A 126 -8.36 6.41 22.26
CA ALA A 126 -8.67 4.98 22.07
C ALA A 126 -7.53 4.17 21.50
N ILE A 127 -6.44 4.83 21.07
CA ILE A 127 -5.30 4.18 20.44
C ILE A 127 -3.97 4.60 21.11
N ASN A 128 -3.00 3.69 21.09
CA ASN A 128 -1.64 3.92 21.61
C ASN A 128 -0.57 3.97 20.50
N GLN A 129 -0.93 3.63 19.28
CA GLN A 129 -0.10 3.71 18.07
C GLN A 129 -0.84 4.47 16.98
N ALA A 130 -0.14 4.93 15.95
CA ALA A 130 -0.79 5.52 14.79
C ALA A 130 -1.56 4.45 14.00
N ILE A 131 -2.71 4.83 13.47
CA ILE A 131 -3.45 4.05 12.49
C ILE A 131 -3.51 4.88 11.20
N VAL A 132 -3.15 4.26 10.09
CA VAL A 132 -3.28 4.86 8.76
C VAL A 132 -4.26 4.02 7.95
N TYR A 133 -5.28 4.67 7.46
CA TYR A 133 -6.25 4.11 6.55
C TYR A 133 -6.04 4.75 5.17
N VAL A 134 -5.89 3.92 4.14
CA VAL A 134 -5.79 4.36 2.75
C VAL A 134 -6.92 3.69 1.97
N ASN A 135 -7.69 4.50 1.26
CA ASN A 135 -8.62 4.04 0.26
C ASN A 135 -8.09 4.42 -1.11
N GLY A 136 -7.54 3.45 -1.84
CA GLY A 136 -7.06 3.59 -3.20
C GLY A 136 -8.20 3.52 -4.21
N MET A 137 -8.07 4.26 -5.30
CA MET A 137 -8.98 4.24 -6.45
C MET A 137 -8.17 4.04 -7.73
N GLY A 138 -8.61 3.10 -8.56
CA GLY A 138 -8.02 2.81 -9.85
C GLY A 138 -9.07 2.75 -10.94
N VAL A 139 -8.65 3.01 -12.16
CA VAL A 139 -9.48 2.96 -13.35
C VAL A 139 -9.07 1.81 -14.25
N LEU A 140 -10.04 1.18 -14.91
CA LEU A 140 -9.80 0.15 -15.91
C LEU A 140 -10.94 0.13 -16.91
N LYS A 141 -10.71 -0.45 -18.09
CA LYS A 141 -11.80 -0.80 -19.00
C LYS A 141 -12.50 -2.06 -18.49
N LYS A 142 -13.81 -2.09 -18.59
CA LYS A 142 -14.65 -3.18 -18.05
C LYS A 142 -14.22 -4.56 -18.51
N GLU A 143 -13.86 -4.70 -19.78
CA GLU A 143 -13.43 -5.95 -20.41
C GLU A 143 -12.03 -6.41 -19.94
N GLU A 144 -11.28 -5.56 -19.26
CA GLU A 144 -9.93 -5.84 -18.78
C GLU A 144 -9.88 -6.29 -17.31
N LEU A 145 -11.03 -6.42 -16.66
CA LEU A 145 -11.12 -6.80 -15.26
C LEU A 145 -10.61 -8.23 -15.03
N LEU A 146 -9.58 -8.36 -14.20
CA LEU A 146 -9.06 -9.63 -13.72
C LEU A 146 -9.64 -9.96 -12.34
N ARG A 147 -9.90 -11.25 -12.09
CA ARG A 147 -10.40 -11.72 -10.80
C ARG A 147 -9.54 -12.88 -10.30
N SER A 148 -9.36 -12.99 -8.99
CA SER A 148 -8.60 -14.09 -8.37
C SER A 148 -9.17 -15.47 -8.70
N CYS A 149 -10.47 -15.54 -9.00
CA CYS A 149 -11.18 -16.79 -9.31
C CYS A 149 -11.03 -17.27 -10.77
N MET A 150 -10.17 -16.68 -11.55
CA MET A 150 -9.98 -17.02 -12.98
C MET A 150 -8.84 -18.01 -13.22
N GLY A 151 -8.21 -18.54 -12.17
CA GLY A 151 -7.21 -19.59 -12.25
C GLY A 151 -7.76 -20.89 -12.82
N LYS A 152 -6.95 -21.62 -13.60
CA LYS A 152 -7.35 -22.87 -14.27
C LYS A 152 -6.36 -23.99 -13.97
N PRO A 153 -6.79 -25.26 -13.92
CA PRO A 153 -5.88 -26.38 -13.81
C PRO A 153 -4.81 -26.39 -14.92
N GLY A 154 -3.59 -26.76 -14.56
CA GLY A 154 -2.46 -26.85 -15.49
C GLY A 154 -1.73 -25.52 -15.73
N GLN A 155 -2.09 -24.44 -15.04
CA GLN A 155 -1.36 -23.19 -15.08
C GLN A 155 -0.22 -23.17 -14.06
N ASP A 156 0.87 -22.49 -14.40
CA ASP A 156 1.95 -22.21 -13.47
C ASP A 156 1.63 -21.00 -12.58
N ILE A 157 2.15 -21.02 -11.36
CA ILE A 157 2.07 -19.91 -10.42
C ILE A 157 3.39 -19.15 -10.44
N VAL A 158 3.33 -17.85 -10.71
CA VAL A 158 4.48 -16.96 -10.73
C VAL A 158 4.42 -16.05 -9.52
N LEU A 159 5.49 -16.02 -8.74
CA LEU A 159 5.69 -15.10 -7.63
C LEU A 159 6.43 -13.85 -8.13
N LEU A 160 5.86 -12.68 -7.89
CA LEU A 160 6.53 -11.40 -8.10
C LEU A 160 7.14 -10.88 -6.79
N LYS A 161 8.36 -10.35 -6.87
CA LYS A 161 9.15 -9.81 -5.75
C LYS A 161 9.48 -10.90 -4.70
N TRP A 162 9.55 -10.51 -3.43
CA TRP A 162 10.05 -11.36 -2.36
C TRP A 162 8.97 -11.66 -1.33
N ILE A 163 8.95 -12.90 -0.84
CA ILE A 163 8.06 -13.29 0.26
C ILE A 163 8.44 -12.49 1.51
N ALA A 164 7.41 -12.04 2.24
CA ALA A 164 7.52 -11.24 3.48
C ALA A 164 8.28 -9.91 3.32
N LEU A 165 8.28 -9.30 2.13
CA LEU A 165 8.96 -8.03 1.86
C LEU A 165 8.51 -6.92 2.82
N GLU A 166 7.20 -6.69 2.95
CA GLU A 166 6.64 -5.68 3.87
C GLU A 166 7.01 -5.99 5.32
N GLY A 167 6.81 -7.23 5.77
CA GLY A 167 7.13 -7.66 7.13
C GLY A 167 8.61 -7.44 7.46
N THR A 168 9.50 -7.79 6.54
CA THR A 168 10.96 -7.58 6.68
C THR A 168 11.29 -6.09 6.86
N LEU A 169 10.72 -5.22 6.03
CA LEU A 169 10.93 -3.79 6.12
C LEU A 169 10.36 -3.20 7.42
N ARG A 170 9.17 -3.62 7.84
CA ARG A 170 8.54 -3.15 9.07
C ARG A 170 9.32 -3.58 10.31
N VAL A 171 9.77 -4.83 10.39
CA VAL A 171 10.67 -5.31 11.46
C VAL A 171 11.97 -4.50 11.47
N MET A 172 12.54 -4.22 10.28
CA MET A 172 13.75 -3.40 10.17
C MET A 172 13.53 -1.98 10.71
N ARG A 173 12.37 -1.34 10.46
CA ARG A 173 12.02 -0.01 10.99
C ARG A 173 11.83 -0.03 12.50
N GLU A 174 11.07 -1.00 13.00
CA GLU A 174 10.72 -1.10 14.41
C GLU A 174 11.91 -1.46 15.28
N LYS A 175 12.80 -2.34 14.79
CA LYS A 175 13.93 -2.91 15.52
C LYS A 175 15.30 -2.40 15.05
N GLU A 176 15.37 -1.24 14.41
CA GLU A 176 16.59 -0.74 13.77
C GLU A 176 17.79 -0.68 14.72
N GLU A 177 17.60 -0.22 15.97
CA GLU A 177 18.70 -0.19 16.97
C GLU A 177 19.15 -1.58 17.36
N GLU A 178 18.23 -2.50 17.59
CA GLU A 178 18.54 -3.90 17.98
C GLU A 178 19.27 -4.61 16.85
N LEU A 179 18.75 -4.51 15.62
CA LEU A 179 19.35 -5.12 14.44
C LEU A 179 20.73 -4.52 14.11
N SER A 180 20.91 -3.21 14.31
CA SER A 180 22.20 -2.54 14.11
C SER A 180 23.29 -2.96 15.13
N ARG A 181 22.89 -3.48 16.28
CA ARG A 181 23.83 -4.10 17.26
C ARG A 181 24.18 -5.54 16.89
N ARG A 182 23.27 -6.25 16.21
CA ARG A 182 23.42 -7.68 15.86
C ARG A 182 24.06 -7.88 14.49
N PHE A 183 23.77 -7.04 13.52
CA PHE A 183 24.20 -7.18 12.13
C PHE A 183 25.03 -5.99 11.66
N ILE A 184 25.99 -6.27 10.78
CA ILE A 184 26.82 -5.23 10.16
C ILE A 184 26.03 -4.42 9.12
N PRO A 185 26.41 -3.15 8.85
CA PRO A 185 25.71 -2.31 7.86
C PRO A 185 25.59 -2.94 6.47
N ALA A 186 26.59 -3.70 6.03
CA ALA A 186 26.57 -4.39 4.74
C ALA A 186 25.43 -5.43 4.62
N PHE A 187 24.98 -6.00 5.74
CA PHE A 187 23.82 -6.89 5.78
C PHE A 187 22.49 -6.11 5.80
N LEU A 188 22.42 -5.00 6.52
CA LEU A 188 21.18 -4.22 6.68
C LEU A 188 20.87 -3.29 5.49
N ASN A 189 21.89 -2.81 4.78
CA ASN A 189 21.69 -1.87 3.66
C ASN A 189 20.85 -2.45 2.51
N PRO A 190 21.04 -3.71 2.07
CA PRO A 190 20.15 -4.31 1.07
C PRO A 190 18.68 -4.31 1.50
N ILE A 191 18.39 -4.55 2.78
CA ILE A 191 17.01 -4.53 3.30
C ILE A 191 16.40 -3.14 3.15
N ARG A 192 17.14 -2.07 3.50
CA ARG A 192 16.65 -0.69 3.33
C ARG A 192 16.33 -0.36 1.87
N GLN A 193 17.09 -0.90 0.92
CA GLN A 193 16.87 -0.69 -0.52
C GLN A 193 15.63 -1.40 -1.05
N MET A 194 15.14 -2.44 -0.36
CA MET A 194 13.92 -3.17 -0.75
C MET A 194 12.65 -2.30 -0.68
N GLU A 195 12.69 -1.12 -0.03
CA GLU A 195 11.55 -0.19 0.01
C GLU A 195 11.07 0.18 -1.41
N GLY A 196 11.99 0.34 -2.37
CA GLY A 196 11.67 0.58 -3.77
C GLY A 196 10.90 -0.56 -4.46
N GLU A 197 10.83 -1.74 -3.84
CA GLU A 197 10.12 -2.91 -4.37
C GLU A 197 8.70 -3.08 -3.81
N LEU A 198 8.23 -2.20 -2.91
CA LEU A 198 6.90 -2.29 -2.30
C LEU A 198 5.77 -2.17 -3.32
N PHE A 199 5.92 -1.27 -4.28
CA PHE A 199 4.96 -1.12 -5.36
C PHE A 199 5.29 -2.10 -6.49
N SER A 200 4.29 -2.85 -6.94
CA SER A 200 4.40 -3.83 -8.04
C SER A 200 3.46 -3.48 -9.21
N VAL A 201 2.97 -2.25 -9.28
CA VAL A 201 1.96 -1.83 -10.25
C VAL A 201 2.44 -2.07 -11.69
N ASP A 202 3.67 -1.68 -12.03
CA ASP A 202 4.22 -1.79 -13.38
C ASP A 202 4.42 -3.25 -13.79
N GLU A 203 4.92 -4.09 -12.87
CA GLU A 203 5.07 -5.52 -13.10
C GLU A 203 3.72 -6.22 -13.27
N LEU A 204 2.70 -5.84 -12.47
CA LEU A 204 1.35 -6.39 -12.57
C LEU A 204 0.67 -5.97 -13.87
N GLN A 205 0.86 -4.72 -14.33
CA GLN A 205 0.38 -4.28 -15.63
C GLN A 205 1.10 -5.02 -16.78
N THR A 206 2.39 -5.34 -16.61
CA THR A 206 3.14 -6.15 -17.57
C THR A 206 2.63 -7.58 -17.60
N ALA A 207 2.37 -8.19 -16.44
CA ALA A 207 1.76 -9.52 -16.33
C ALA A 207 0.39 -9.57 -16.99
N LYS A 208 -0.45 -8.54 -16.78
CA LYS A 208 -1.74 -8.40 -17.48
C LYS A 208 -1.59 -8.41 -18.99
N LYS A 209 -0.64 -7.62 -19.54
CA LYS A 209 -0.35 -7.59 -20.98
C LYS A 209 0.18 -8.92 -21.51
N ALA A 210 0.89 -9.70 -20.69
CA ALA A 210 1.34 -11.04 -21.01
C ALA A 210 0.21 -12.10 -20.98
N GLY A 211 -0.99 -11.75 -20.56
CA GLY A 211 -2.17 -12.61 -20.62
C GLY A 211 -2.32 -13.54 -19.41
N VAL A 212 -1.85 -13.16 -18.23
CA VAL A 212 -2.15 -13.92 -17.00
C VAL A 212 -3.66 -13.99 -16.78
N SER A 213 -4.15 -15.11 -16.29
CA SER A 213 -5.59 -15.32 -16.09
C SER A 213 -6.08 -14.82 -14.74
N ALA A 214 -5.25 -14.89 -13.70
CA ALA A 214 -5.59 -14.45 -12.34
C ALA A 214 -4.36 -13.86 -11.65
N MET A 215 -4.60 -12.90 -10.77
CA MET A 215 -3.57 -12.32 -9.91
C MET A 215 -4.13 -12.17 -8.48
N HIS A 216 -3.27 -12.28 -7.48
CA HIS A 216 -3.61 -12.10 -6.09
C HIS A 216 -2.44 -11.50 -5.33
N GLN A 217 -2.72 -10.57 -4.43
CA GLN A 217 -1.70 -9.96 -3.59
C GLN A 217 -1.43 -10.81 -2.35
N ILE A 218 -0.17 -10.89 -1.94
CA ILE A 218 0.21 -11.51 -0.67
C ILE A 218 0.14 -10.41 0.40
N THR A 219 -0.80 -10.56 1.34
CA THR A 219 -1.01 -9.64 2.46
C THR A 219 -1.02 -10.39 3.78
N GLU A 220 -2.02 -10.16 4.64
CA GLU A 220 -2.21 -10.86 5.91
C GLU A 220 -2.33 -12.36 5.70
N GLY A 221 -1.70 -13.14 6.59
CA GLY A 221 -1.60 -14.59 6.44
C GLY A 221 -0.48 -15.07 5.53
N GLY A 222 0.20 -14.17 4.81
CA GLY A 222 1.38 -14.45 3.99
C GLY A 222 1.10 -15.32 2.77
N ILE A 223 2.17 -15.88 2.21
CA ILE A 223 2.12 -16.62 0.94
C ILE A 223 1.18 -17.84 0.99
N LEU A 224 1.11 -18.55 2.11
CA LEU A 224 0.27 -19.75 2.22
C LEU A 224 -1.21 -19.41 2.21
N ALA A 225 -1.61 -18.31 2.89
CA ALA A 225 -2.98 -17.81 2.84
C ALA A 225 -3.35 -17.35 1.43
N ALA A 226 -2.49 -16.56 0.78
CA ALA A 226 -2.73 -16.08 -0.58
C ALA A 226 -2.90 -17.22 -1.61
N LEU A 227 -2.08 -18.26 -1.51
CA LEU A 227 -2.21 -19.47 -2.35
C LEU A 227 -3.52 -20.20 -2.09
N TRP A 228 -3.88 -20.35 -0.82
CA TRP A 228 -5.17 -20.97 -0.44
C TRP A 228 -6.36 -20.16 -0.97
N GLU A 229 -6.34 -18.85 -0.80
CA GLU A 229 -7.38 -17.95 -1.29
C GLU A 229 -7.55 -18.00 -2.82
N MET A 230 -6.45 -18.09 -3.56
CA MET A 230 -6.49 -18.28 -5.03
C MET A 230 -7.07 -19.63 -5.41
N ALA A 231 -6.68 -20.71 -4.73
CA ALA A 231 -7.19 -22.06 -4.96
C ALA A 231 -8.69 -22.13 -4.70
N GLU A 232 -9.11 -21.66 -3.52
CA GLU A 232 -10.51 -21.68 -3.09
C GLU A 232 -11.39 -20.86 -4.03
N SER A 233 -10.96 -19.61 -4.34
CA SER A 233 -11.73 -18.73 -5.23
C SER A 233 -11.86 -19.28 -6.66
N SER A 234 -10.86 -20.01 -7.14
CA SER A 234 -10.86 -20.63 -8.48
C SER A 234 -11.47 -22.02 -8.51
N GLY A 235 -11.76 -22.64 -7.38
CA GLY A 235 -12.26 -24.01 -7.28
C GLY A 235 -11.25 -25.04 -7.79
N VAL A 236 -9.94 -24.81 -7.60
CA VAL A 236 -8.86 -25.68 -8.08
C VAL A 236 -7.92 -26.08 -6.94
N GLY A 237 -7.22 -27.20 -7.08
CA GLY A 237 -6.10 -27.55 -6.20
C GLY A 237 -4.81 -26.82 -6.63
N ILE A 238 -3.94 -26.56 -5.64
CA ILE A 238 -2.60 -26.03 -5.88
C ILE A 238 -1.56 -27.01 -5.32
N GLU A 239 -0.55 -27.36 -6.12
CA GLU A 239 0.62 -28.09 -5.67
C GLU A 239 1.81 -27.12 -5.55
N VAL A 240 2.45 -27.12 -4.38
CA VAL A 240 3.51 -26.16 -4.06
C VAL A 240 4.77 -26.89 -3.59
N ASP A 241 5.88 -26.65 -4.25
CA ASP A 241 7.20 -27.04 -3.76
C ASP A 241 7.77 -25.91 -2.88
N LEU A 242 7.70 -26.08 -1.57
CA LEU A 242 8.17 -25.08 -0.61
C LEU A 242 9.64 -24.71 -0.78
N LYS A 243 10.47 -25.62 -1.33
CA LYS A 243 11.90 -25.37 -1.58
C LYS A 243 12.14 -24.38 -2.71
N LYS A 244 11.14 -24.17 -3.58
CA LYS A 244 11.20 -23.22 -4.69
C LYS A 244 10.69 -21.83 -4.33
N MET A 245 10.19 -21.63 -3.11
CA MET A 245 9.74 -20.31 -2.65
C MET A 245 10.93 -19.36 -2.48
N ALA A 246 10.88 -18.22 -3.16
CA ALA A 246 11.92 -17.20 -3.12
C ALA A 246 11.83 -16.35 -1.84
N ILE A 247 12.54 -16.77 -0.80
CA ILE A 247 12.71 -16.02 0.45
C ILE A 247 14.15 -15.50 0.50
N ARG A 248 14.35 -14.24 0.77
CA ARG A 248 15.69 -13.68 0.94
C ARG A 248 16.31 -14.14 2.26
N GLN A 249 17.64 -14.34 2.25
CA GLN A 249 18.35 -14.70 3.46
C GLN A 249 18.17 -13.66 4.57
N GLU A 250 18.19 -12.38 4.20
CA GLU A 250 17.99 -11.27 5.14
C GLU A 250 16.64 -11.37 5.84
N THR A 251 15.59 -11.77 5.13
CA THR A 251 14.25 -12.01 5.70
C THR A 251 14.28 -13.15 6.71
N VAL A 252 14.93 -14.26 6.38
CA VAL A 252 15.04 -15.44 7.27
C VAL A 252 15.79 -15.11 8.55
N GLU A 253 16.81 -14.24 8.49
CA GLU A 253 17.68 -13.91 9.62
C GLU A 253 17.04 -12.90 10.59
N ILE A 254 16.12 -12.05 10.14
CA ILE A 254 15.52 -10.98 10.96
C ILE A 254 14.07 -11.23 11.35
N CYS A 255 13.35 -12.12 10.69
CA CYS A 255 11.98 -12.53 11.01
C CYS A 255 11.96 -13.87 11.75
#